data_cc9bf842729353afdcbce492b3989af5
#
_entry.id   cc9bf842729353afdcbce492b3989af5
#
_cell.length_a   1.000
_cell.length_b   1.000
_cell.length_c   1.000
_cell.angle_alpha   90.00
_cell.angle_beta   90.00
_cell.angle_gamma   90.00
#
_symmetry.space_group_name_H-M   'P 1'
#
loop_
_entity.id
_entity.type
_entity.pdbx_description
1 polymer ?
#
loop_
_entity_poly.entity_id
_entity_poly.type
_entity_poly.pdbx_seq_one_letter_code
_entity_poly.pdbx_strand_id
1 'polypeptide(L)'
;MGLAMKKHESFSRWGIIFAGLGMAVGTGNLWRFPRIASQYGGGAFMIAWMFFLFVWAIPLLTIELSIGKKTRKGVIGSFGQMIGKNYAWMGTFVAFVTCAITFYYTVVTGWCIKYFFSTVFQGLMKKDPTQYWGSFTSSWEPVGFHFLAVLIGCSIIFFGVAKGIERANKILIPSLFVLLLIAVVRSLTLPGALKGLDFLFSPNFSQLGNIETWLQALTQTAWSTGAGWGLMLTYGVYSRKNENPYLTSSTLGFGDNIAALLAAVTVIPTVFAFFAGQNMAQEKVLDVMKQGNEGLTFKWIPTLFSKVPSGNFFLALFFLALCFAAFSSLISQLELISRIFMDTGLTRKKAVTIVGTACFVLGIPSAVSIGFFNNQDWVWGLGLMVSGSFFIFLVLKIGPRKFREEIMTSPGQKIKMGRAFDYLVMFFLPLQLVAMLVWWFWDAYKTDPENWLNIFAKGSVGTVLFQWGVAIVVFIVFNKLITKKLDFEQGDPGENHVA
;
A
#
# COMPACT_ATOMS: atom_id res chain seq x y z
N MET A 1 -10.68 41.08 18.84
CA MET A 1 -9.86 40.77 17.65
C MET A 1 -10.10 39.33 17.31
N GLY A 2 -11.03 39.06 16.35
CA GLY A 2 -11.60 37.74 16.09
C GLY A 2 -10.54 36.77 15.55
N LEU A 3 -10.38 35.65 16.22
CA LEU A 3 -9.68 34.47 15.71
C LEU A 3 -10.43 34.00 14.45
N ALA A 4 -9.88 34.33 13.28
CA ALA A 4 -10.35 33.79 12.03
C ALA A 4 -10.30 32.25 12.13
N MET A 5 -11.46 31.61 12.18
CA MET A 5 -11.61 30.16 12.13
C MET A 5 -10.81 29.65 10.92
N LYS A 6 -9.71 28.95 11.16
CA LYS A 6 -8.95 28.29 10.10
C LYS A 6 -9.92 27.37 9.34
N LYS A 7 -10.19 27.76 8.10
CA LYS A 7 -11.01 26.95 7.18
C LYS A 7 -10.39 25.55 7.12
N HIS A 8 -11.08 24.54 7.67
CA HIS A 8 -10.59 23.15 7.63
C HIS A 8 -10.41 22.75 6.16
N GLU A 9 -9.20 22.37 5.79
CA GLU A 9 -8.93 21.78 4.47
C GLU A 9 -9.76 20.51 4.33
N SER A 10 -10.52 20.38 3.23
CA SER A 10 -11.31 19.19 2.95
C SER A 10 -11.21 18.81 1.47
N PHE A 11 -11.26 17.51 1.20
CA PHE A 11 -11.36 16.99 -0.16
C PHE A 11 -12.66 17.42 -0.84
N SER A 12 -12.62 17.58 -2.17
CA SER A 12 -13.82 17.56 -2.98
C SER A 12 -14.40 16.13 -3.05
N ARG A 13 -15.64 15.98 -3.57
CA ARG A 13 -16.27 14.65 -3.72
C ARG A 13 -15.40 13.67 -4.52
N TRP A 14 -14.86 14.11 -5.65
CA TRP A 14 -13.94 13.32 -6.46
C TRP A 14 -12.52 13.30 -5.90
N GLY A 15 -12.15 14.33 -5.14
CA GLY A 15 -10.84 14.45 -4.53
C GLY A 15 -10.52 13.31 -3.59
N ILE A 16 -11.47 12.92 -2.72
CA ILE A 16 -11.25 11.79 -1.80
C ILE A 16 -11.16 10.46 -2.55
N ILE A 17 -11.91 10.29 -3.67
CA ILE A 17 -11.84 9.08 -4.49
C ILE A 17 -10.49 8.99 -5.19
N PHE A 18 -10.02 10.05 -5.87
CA PHE A 18 -8.72 10.03 -6.53
C PHE A 18 -7.55 9.93 -5.54
N ALA A 19 -7.63 10.60 -4.38
CA ALA A 19 -6.62 10.46 -3.34
C ALA A 19 -6.58 9.04 -2.77
N GLY A 20 -7.75 8.45 -2.49
CA GLY A 20 -7.86 7.08 -1.99
C GLY A 20 -7.42 6.04 -3.03
N LEU A 21 -7.76 6.21 -4.30
CA LEU A 21 -7.21 5.37 -5.38
C LEU A 21 -5.70 5.52 -5.48
N GLY A 22 -5.16 6.76 -5.36
CA GLY A 22 -3.72 6.98 -5.34
C GLY A 22 -3.02 6.34 -4.13
N MET A 23 -3.71 6.25 -3.00
CA MET A 23 -3.24 5.52 -1.83
C MET A 23 -3.17 4.01 -2.09
N ALA A 24 -4.23 3.43 -2.67
CA ALA A 24 -4.35 2.01 -2.89
C ALA A 24 -3.54 1.52 -4.10
N VAL A 25 -3.67 2.20 -5.25
CA VAL A 25 -2.97 1.80 -6.49
C VAL A 25 -1.51 2.23 -6.43
N GLY A 26 -0.66 1.31 -6.00
CA GLY A 26 0.78 1.51 -5.85
C GLY A 26 1.62 0.65 -6.78
N THR A 27 2.93 0.63 -6.53
CA THR A 27 3.85 -0.25 -7.26
C THR A 27 3.48 -1.72 -7.12
N GLY A 28 2.91 -2.10 -5.98
CA GLY A 28 2.46 -3.47 -5.70
C GLY A 28 1.46 -4.02 -6.72
N ASN A 29 0.58 -3.17 -7.27
CA ASN A 29 -0.37 -3.57 -8.31
C ASN A 29 0.34 -3.92 -9.64
N LEU A 30 1.43 -3.21 -9.96
CA LEU A 30 2.11 -3.35 -11.25
C LEU A 30 3.17 -4.44 -11.24
N TRP A 31 3.84 -4.67 -10.12
CA TRP A 31 4.96 -5.63 -10.07
C TRP A 31 4.65 -6.89 -9.25
N ARG A 32 4.00 -6.74 -8.07
CA ARG A 32 3.74 -7.88 -7.18
C ARG A 32 2.53 -8.69 -7.61
N PHE A 33 1.43 -8.04 -7.96
CA PHE A 33 0.19 -8.72 -8.31
C PHE A 33 0.33 -9.69 -9.50
N PRO A 34 0.90 -9.30 -10.67
CA PRO A 34 1.09 -10.24 -11.78
C PRO A 34 1.94 -11.45 -11.39
N ARG A 35 2.96 -11.23 -10.56
CA ARG A 35 3.87 -12.27 -10.08
C ARG A 35 3.13 -13.28 -9.19
N ILE A 36 2.43 -12.80 -8.17
CA ILE A 36 1.71 -13.66 -7.23
C ILE A 36 0.56 -14.39 -7.93
N ALA A 37 -0.21 -13.71 -8.76
CA ALA A 37 -1.27 -14.36 -9.55
C ALA A 37 -0.74 -15.52 -10.40
N SER A 38 0.44 -15.33 -11.03
CA SER A 38 1.05 -16.39 -11.84
C SER A 38 1.56 -17.56 -11.01
N GLN A 39 2.13 -17.31 -9.85
CA GLN A 39 2.72 -18.36 -9.01
C GLN A 39 1.68 -19.24 -8.31
N TYR A 40 0.53 -18.66 -7.96
CA TYR A 40 -0.45 -19.28 -7.08
C TYR A 40 -1.78 -19.62 -7.78
N GLY A 41 -1.70 -20.03 -9.04
CA GLY A 41 -2.82 -20.69 -9.73
C GLY A 41 -3.62 -19.84 -10.71
N GLY A 42 -3.10 -18.66 -11.13
CA GLY A 42 -3.74 -17.86 -12.18
C GLY A 42 -5.20 -17.54 -11.88
N GLY A 43 -6.14 -18.14 -12.64
CA GLY A 43 -7.58 -17.91 -12.46
C GLY A 43 -8.13 -18.32 -11.09
N ALA A 44 -7.58 -19.37 -10.45
CA ALA A 44 -7.98 -19.76 -9.10
C ALA A 44 -7.60 -18.69 -8.06
N PHE A 45 -6.39 -18.14 -8.18
CA PHE A 45 -5.95 -17.00 -7.35
C PHE A 45 -6.89 -15.80 -7.51
N MET A 46 -7.35 -15.50 -8.73
CA MET A 46 -8.27 -14.39 -8.99
C MET A 46 -9.58 -14.51 -8.21
N ILE A 47 -10.10 -15.75 -8.06
CA ILE A 47 -11.32 -16.01 -7.27
C ILE A 47 -11.06 -15.72 -5.79
N ALA A 48 -9.99 -16.27 -5.21
CA ALA A 48 -9.62 -16.04 -3.82
C ALA A 48 -9.34 -14.54 -3.53
N TRP A 49 -8.66 -13.85 -4.43
CA TRP A 49 -8.37 -12.44 -4.33
C TRP A 49 -9.63 -11.56 -4.37
N MET A 50 -10.59 -11.87 -5.27
CA MET A 50 -11.87 -11.18 -5.30
C MET A 50 -12.68 -11.41 -4.01
N PHE A 51 -12.62 -12.60 -3.42
CA PHE A 51 -13.25 -12.88 -2.13
C PHE A 51 -12.69 -11.96 -1.02
N PHE A 52 -11.37 -11.78 -0.96
CA PHE A 52 -10.74 -10.93 0.07
C PHE A 52 -10.98 -9.42 -0.13
N LEU A 53 -11.36 -8.97 -1.31
CA LEU A 53 -11.85 -7.62 -1.50
C LEU A 53 -13.05 -7.33 -0.57
N PHE A 54 -14.01 -8.28 -0.48
CA PHE A 54 -15.24 -8.11 0.29
C PHE A 54 -15.06 -8.39 1.78
N VAL A 55 -14.23 -9.36 2.15
CA VAL A 55 -14.13 -9.80 3.55
C VAL A 55 -12.94 -9.19 4.31
N TRP A 56 -12.00 -8.55 3.61
CA TRP A 56 -10.85 -7.89 4.21
C TRP A 56 -10.79 -6.40 3.85
N ALA A 57 -10.62 -6.07 2.57
CA ALA A 57 -10.28 -4.72 2.15
C ALA A 57 -11.40 -3.71 2.42
N ILE A 58 -12.59 -3.93 1.87
CA ILE A 58 -13.71 -2.99 2.03
C ILE A 58 -14.08 -2.77 3.50
N PRO A 59 -14.20 -3.80 4.36
CA PRO A 59 -14.47 -3.59 5.79
C PRO A 59 -13.42 -2.74 6.49
N LEU A 60 -12.14 -3.04 6.35
CA LEU A 60 -11.06 -2.31 7.02
C LEU A 60 -10.92 -0.87 6.51
N LEU A 61 -10.98 -0.65 5.20
CA LEU A 61 -10.99 0.71 4.64
C LEU A 61 -12.19 1.52 5.17
N THR A 62 -13.36 0.88 5.32
CA THR A 62 -14.55 1.54 5.87
C THR A 62 -14.37 1.89 7.34
N ILE A 63 -13.75 1.01 8.13
CA ILE A 63 -13.41 1.27 9.54
C ILE A 63 -12.47 2.49 9.61
N GLU A 64 -11.36 2.47 8.88
CA GLU A 64 -10.38 3.55 8.89
C GLU A 64 -10.99 4.90 8.50
N LEU A 65 -11.72 4.95 7.37
CA LEU A 65 -12.37 6.17 6.90
C LEU A 65 -13.37 6.70 7.92
N SER A 66 -14.15 5.81 8.53
CA SER A 66 -15.16 6.19 9.54
C SER A 66 -14.52 6.78 10.79
N ILE A 67 -13.42 6.19 11.27
CA ILE A 67 -12.66 6.69 12.42
C ILE A 67 -12.10 8.07 12.13
N GLY A 68 -11.39 8.25 11.02
CA GLY A 68 -10.79 9.54 10.64
C GLY A 68 -11.84 10.62 10.43
N LYS A 69 -12.97 10.27 9.83
CA LYS A 69 -14.12 11.17 9.66
C LYS A 69 -14.73 11.61 11.00
N LYS A 70 -14.86 10.69 11.97
CA LYS A 70 -15.45 10.98 13.28
C LYS A 70 -14.51 11.79 14.16
N THR A 71 -13.23 11.41 14.22
CA THR A 71 -12.27 12.00 15.16
C THR A 71 -11.61 13.28 14.67
N ARG A 72 -11.49 13.44 13.34
CA ARG A 72 -10.75 14.54 12.70
C ARG A 72 -9.27 14.62 13.14
N LYS A 73 -8.72 13.55 13.67
CA LYS A 73 -7.34 13.42 14.15
C LYS A 73 -6.60 12.33 13.37
N GLY A 74 -5.28 12.44 13.29
CA GLY A 74 -4.42 11.38 12.79
C GLY A 74 -4.53 10.11 13.62
N VAL A 75 -3.82 9.07 13.20
CA VAL A 75 -3.99 7.70 13.73
C VAL A 75 -3.84 7.65 15.25
N ILE A 76 -2.81 8.27 15.83
CA ILE A 76 -2.53 8.24 17.28
C ILE A 76 -3.65 8.91 18.06
N GLY A 77 -4.04 10.12 17.65
CA GLY A 77 -5.12 10.88 18.27
C GLY A 77 -6.46 10.15 18.19
N SER A 78 -6.71 9.49 17.06
CA SER A 78 -7.94 8.72 16.83
C SER A 78 -8.07 7.54 17.79
N PHE A 79 -7.03 6.73 17.98
CA PHE A 79 -7.06 5.64 18.95
C PHE A 79 -7.29 6.14 20.36
N GLY A 80 -6.57 7.18 20.77
CA GLY A 80 -6.72 7.77 22.12
C GLY A 80 -8.12 8.35 22.35
N GLN A 81 -8.75 8.97 21.36
CA GLN A 81 -10.10 9.53 21.46
C GLN A 81 -11.19 8.46 21.46
N MET A 82 -11.05 7.41 20.61
CA MET A 82 -12.08 6.39 20.42
C MET A 82 -12.13 5.36 21.56
N ILE A 83 -10.99 4.93 22.08
CA ILE A 83 -10.91 3.82 23.05
C ILE A 83 -10.12 4.16 24.33
N GLY A 84 -9.66 5.42 24.45
CA GLY A 84 -8.98 5.94 25.63
C GLY A 84 -7.48 6.11 25.47
N LYS A 85 -6.93 7.13 26.15
CA LYS A 85 -5.51 7.54 26.09
C LYS A 85 -4.52 6.39 26.34
N ASN A 86 -4.91 5.41 27.16
CA ASN A 86 -4.08 4.25 27.47
C ASN A 86 -3.81 3.33 26.25
N TYR A 87 -4.60 3.44 25.19
CA TYR A 87 -4.47 2.65 23.97
C TYR A 87 -3.85 3.44 22.79
N ALA A 88 -3.41 4.69 23.02
CA ALA A 88 -2.81 5.51 21.97
C ALA A 88 -1.52 4.89 21.42
N TRP A 89 -0.81 4.05 22.17
CA TRP A 89 0.36 3.30 21.73
C TRP A 89 0.05 2.36 20.53
N MET A 90 -1.18 1.83 20.44
CA MET A 90 -1.59 1.04 19.26
C MET A 90 -1.63 1.92 18.01
N GLY A 91 -2.21 3.13 18.12
CA GLY A 91 -2.16 4.11 17.04
C GLY A 91 -0.74 4.55 16.70
N THR A 92 0.15 4.61 17.71
CA THR A 92 1.57 4.90 17.49
C THR A 92 2.26 3.78 16.72
N PHE A 93 1.96 2.52 17.02
CA PHE A 93 2.49 1.38 16.29
C PHE A 93 2.01 1.39 14.82
N VAL A 94 0.71 1.57 14.58
CA VAL A 94 0.14 1.70 13.22
C VAL A 94 0.87 2.79 12.42
N ALA A 95 1.02 3.96 13.03
CA ALA A 95 1.72 5.08 12.42
C ALA A 95 3.19 4.78 12.13
N PHE A 96 3.87 4.11 13.07
CA PHE A 96 5.28 3.74 12.93
C PHE A 96 5.52 2.70 11.85
N VAL A 97 4.64 1.70 11.72
CA VAL A 97 4.72 0.73 10.62
C VAL A 97 4.69 1.45 9.27
N THR A 98 3.75 2.38 9.09
CA THR A 98 3.68 3.18 7.86
C THR A 98 4.91 4.08 7.68
N CYS A 99 5.47 4.67 8.76
CA CYS A 99 6.73 5.40 8.71
C CYS A 99 7.89 4.52 8.22
N ALA A 100 8.05 3.35 8.81
CA ALA A 100 9.12 2.42 8.48
C ALA A 100 9.04 1.95 7.01
N ILE A 101 7.82 1.67 6.53
CA ILE A 101 7.58 1.38 5.12
C ILE A 101 7.94 2.59 4.24
N THR A 102 7.57 3.80 4.64
CA THR A 102 7.85 5.01 3.85
C THR A 102 9.36 5.21 3.64
N PHE A 103 10.20 4.89 4.63
CA PHE A 103 11.65 5.05 4.54
C PHE A 103 12.26 4.23 3.39
N TYR A 104 11.82 3.00 3.17
CA TYR A 104 12.31 2.22 2.04
C TYR A 104 11.46 2.40 0.77
N TYR A 105 10.17 2.77 0.88
CA TYR A 105 9.32 3.00 -0.28
C TYR A 105 9.74 4.23 -1.11
N THR A 106 10.33 5.24 -0.46
CA THR A 106 10.97 6.38 -1.14
C THR A 106 12.14 5.94 -2.00
N VAL A 107 12.88 4.90 -1.59
CA VAL A 107 13.98 4.31 -2.39
C VAL A 107 13.41 3.60 -3.62
N VAL A 108 12.34 2.79 -3.45
CA VAL A 108 11.63 2.15 -4.57
C VAL A 108 11.11 3.19 -5.57
N THR A 109 10.52 4.27 -5.08
CA THR A 109 10.08 5.39 -5.94
C THR A 109 11.27 5.98 -6.71
N GLY A 110 12.42 6.12 -6.07
CA GLY A 110 13.66 6.55 -6.70
C GLY A 110 14.13 5.60 -7.82
N TRP A 111 14.03 4.29 -7.61
CA TRP A 111 14.34 3.29 -8.64
C TRP A 111 13.42 3.41 -9.86
N CYS A 112 12.14 3.68 -9.64
CA CYS A 112 11.18 3.91 -10.73
C CYS A 112 11.58 5.13 -11.56
N ILE A 113 11.96 6.24 -10.92
CA ILE A 113 12.44 7.46 -11.59
C ILE A 113 13.71 7.16 -12.40
N LYS A 114 14.70 6.47 -11.81
CA LYS A 114 15.94 6.08 -12.48
C LYS A 114 15.67 5.28 -13.73
N TYR A 115 14.83 4.26 -13.66
CA TYR A 115 14.55 3.39 -14.78
C TYR A 115 13.73 4.09 -15.89
N PHE A 116 12.79 4.95 -15.54
CA PHE A 116 12.12 5.80 -16.49
C PHE A 116 13.11 6.71 -17.24
N PHE A 117 13.95 7.44 -16.49
CA PHE A 117 14.98 8.32 -17.04
C PHE A 117 15.95 7.55 -17.94
N SER A 118 16.40 6.38 -17.50
CA SER A 118 17.36 5.58 -18.26
C SER A 118 16.75 5.00 -19.54
N THR A 119 15.46 4.67 -19.53
CA THR A 119 14.76 4.19 -20.71
C THR A 119 14.65 5.31 -21.76
N VAL A 120 14.30 6.52 -21.33
CA VAL A 120 14.08 7.66 -22.25
C VAL A 120 15.40 8.23 -22.77
N PHE A 121 16.39 8.42 -21.89
CA PHE A 121 17.58 9.23 -22.19
C PHE A 121 18.90 8.44 -22.28
N GLN A 122 18.98 7.24 -21.67
CA GLN A 122 20.26 6.50 -21.55
C GLN A 122 20.30 5.20 -22.34
N GLY A 123 19.26 4.91 -23.14
CA GLY A 123 19.20 3.70 -23.96
C GLY A 123 19.28 2.40 -23.14
N LEU A 124 18.50 2.30 -22.08
CA LEU A 124 18.47 1.14 -21.16
C LEU A 124 18.39 -0.20 -21.90
N MET A 125 17.62 -0.28 -22.99
CA MET A 125 17.44 -1.51 -23.76
C MET A 125 18.70 -2.01 -24.52
N LYS A 126 19.74 -1.18 -24.61
CA LYS A 126 21.04 -1.57 -25.21
C LYS A 126 22.01 -2.15 -24.17
N LYS A 127 21.63 -2.16 -22.90
CA LYS A 127 22.44 -2.63 -21.78
C LYS A 127 21.93 -3.99 -21.31
N ASP A 128 22.82 -4.81 -20.73
CA ASP A 128 22.38 -6.02 -19.99
C ASP A 128 21.60 -5.60 -18.74
N PRO A 129 20.33 -6.00 -18.58
CA PRO A 129 19.51 -5.52 -17.48
C PRO A 129 19.98 -6.00 -16.11
N THR A 130 20.58 -7.20 -16.03
CA THR A 130 21.08 -7.75 -14.76
C THR A 130 22.34 -7.01 -14.32
N GLN A 131 23.28 -6.78 -15.23
CA GLN A 131 24.47 -6.00 -14.97
C GLN A 131 24.13 -4.55 -14.64
N TYR A 132 23.16 -3.96 -15.36
CA TYR A 132 22.71 -2.59 -15.11
C TYR A 132 22.09 -2.42 -13.72
N TRP A 133 21.22 -3.34 -13.31
CA TRP A 133 20.66 -3.36 -11.95
C TRP A 133 21.74 -3.52 -10.90
N GLY A 134 22.66 -4.48 -11.07
CA GLY A 134 23.76 -4.71 -10.15
C GLY A 134 24.67 -3.49 -9.97
N SER A 135 25.09 -2.85 -11.08
CA SER A 135 25.95 -1.65 -11.02
C SER A 135 25.23 -0.44 -10.41
N PHE A 136 23.93 -0.28 -10.66
CA PHE A 136 23.12 0.77 -10.05
C PHE A 136 23.01 0.56 -8.54
N THR A 137 22.61 -0.62 -8.08
CA THR A 137 22.34 -0.89 -6.66
C THR A 137 23.59 -1.00 -5.80
N SER A 138 24.76 -1.22 -6.40
CA SER A 138 26.06 -1.20 -5.69
C SER A 138 26.74 0.18 -5.67
N SER A 139 26.11 1.19 -6.25
CA SER A 139 26.61 2.57 -6.30
C SER A 139 25.87 3.49 -5.31
N TRP A 140 26.29 4.75 -5.25
CA TRP A 140 25.58 5.81 -4.49
C TRP A 140 24.43 6.46 -5.31
N GLU A 141 24.23 6.07 -6.57
CA GLU A 141 23.16 6.61 -7.40
C GLU A 141 21.76 6.44 -6.79
N PRO A 142 21.41 5.30 -6.15
CA PRO A 142 20.10 5.13 -5.51
C PRO A 142 19.78 6.22 -4.47
N VAL A 143 20.79 6.73 -3.75
CA VAL A 143 20.59 7.80 -2.75
C VAL A 143 20.17 9.11 -3.42
N GLY A 144 20.74 9.44 -4.58
CA GLY A 144 20.34 10.63 -5.34
C GLY A 144 18.90 10.56 -5.85
N PHE A 145 18.48 9.40 -6.39
CA PHE A 145 17.10 9.21 -6.83
C PHE A 145 16.10 9.08 -5.67
N HIS A 146 16.52 8.51 -4.54
CA HIS A 146 15.77 8.54 -3.29
C HIS A 146 15.53 9.97 -2.79
N PHE A 147 16.57 10.81 -2.79
CA PHE A 147 16.43 12.24 -2.45
C PHE A 147 15.43 12.93 -3.36
N LEU A 148 15.50 12.69 -4.67
CA LEU A 148 14.57 13.27 -5.64
C LEU A 148 13.12 12.81 -5.39
N ALA A 149 12.90 11.54 -5.06
CA ALA A 149 11.58 11.02 -4.72
C ALA A 149 11.00 11.70 -3.48
N VAL A 150 11.80 11.84 -2.41
CA VAL A 150 11.40 12.55 -1.17
C VAL A 150 11.08 14.01 -1.47
N LEU A 151 11.93 14.69 -2.23
CA LEU A 151 11.77 16.10 -2.58
C LEU A 151 10.44 16.33 -3.35
N ILE A 152 10.17 15.52 -4.38
CA ILE A 152 8.93 15.64 -5.16
C ILE A 152 7.70 15.33 -4.28
N GLY A 153 7.72 14.22 -3.53
CA GLY A 153 6.61 13.85 -2.64
C GLY A 153 6.32 14.92 -1.60
N CYS A 154 7.34 15.43 -0.91
CA CYS A 154 7.22 16.51 0.07
C CYS A 154 6.74 17.81 -0.57
N SER A 155 7.21 18.16 -1.77
CA SER A 155 6.75 19.34 -2.49
C SER A 155 5.24 19.29 -2.76
N ILE A 156 4.71 18.14 -3.11
CA ILE A 156 3.26 17.96 -3.35
C ILE A 156 2.46 18.18 -2.07
N ILE A 157 2.82 17.52 -0.96
CA ILE A 157 2.07 17.62 0.29
C ILE A 157 2.24 18.98 0.98
N PHE A 158 3.31 19.71 0.67
CA PHE A 158 3.56 21.05 1.19
C PHE A 158 2.44 22.05 0.84
N PHE A 159 1.82 21.90 -0.34
CA PHE A 159 0.70 22.74 -0.79
C PHE A 159 -0.66 22.35 -0.18
N GLY A 160 -0.70 21.34 0.70
CA GLY A 160 -1.89 20.93 1.43
C GLY A 160 -2.78 19.93 0.66
N VAL A 161 -3.98 19.72 1.19
CA VAL A 161 -4.86 18.65 0.72
C VAL A 161 -5.44 18.95 -0.66
N ALA A 162 -6.09 20.12 -0.81
CA ALA A 162 -6.80 20.45 -2.05
C ALA A 162 -5.84 20.82 -3.20
N LYS A 163 -4.84 21.67 -2.93
CA LYS A 163 -3.92 22.18 -3.96
C LYS A 163 -2.74 21.24 -4.24
N GLY A 164 -2.38 20.39 -3.29
CA GLY A 164 -1.31 19.42 -3.42
C GLY A 164 -1.85 18.01 -3.73
N ILE A 165 -2.31 17.31 -2.72
CA ILE A 165 -2.68 15.88 -2.78
C ILE A 165 -3.79 15.63 -3.80
N GLU A 166 -4.91 16.35 -3.70
CA GLU A 166 -6.06 16.17 -4.59
C GLU A 166 -5.70 16.47 -6.04
N ARG A 167 -5.00 17.59 -6.27
CA ARG A 167 -4.60 18.00 -7.63
C ARG A 167 -3.62 17.00 -8.26
N ALA A 168 -2.64 16.54 -7.49
CA ALA A 168 -1.68 15.54 -7.97
C ALA A 168 -2.39 14.23 -8.34
N ASN A 169 -3.24 13.69 -7.46
CA ASN A 169 -3.93 12.43 -7.70
C ASN A 169 -4.98 12.51 -8.82
N LYS A 170 -5.60 13.67 -9.05
CA LYS A 170 -6.47 13.91 -10.22
C LYS A 170 -5.74 13.82 -11.56
N ILE A 171 -4.42 13.98 -11.56
CA ILE A 171 -3.58 13.82 -12.76
C ILE A 171 -2.99 12.41 -12.77
N LEU A 172 -2.34 11.99 -11.68
CA LEU A 172 -1.60 10.73 -11.62
C LEU A 172 -2.50 9.52 -11.89
N ILE A 173 -3.66 9.44 -11.25
CA ILE A 173 -4.50 8.25 -11.31
C ILE A 173 -5.17 8.07 -12.67
N PRO A 174 -5.87 9.05 -13.26
CA PRO A 174 -6.40 8.87 -14.62
C PRO A 174 -5.31 8.59 -15.65
N SER A 175 -4.16 9.27 -15.54
CA SER A 175 -3.02 9.03 -16.45
C SER A 175 -2.49 7.60 -16.30
N LEU A 176 -2.37 7.08 -15.07
CA LEU A 176 -1.97 5.70 -14.81
C LEU A 176 -2.93 4.70 -15.49
N PHE A 177 -4.24 4.88 -15.35
CA PHE A 177 -5.23 4.00 -16.00
C PHE A 177 -5.13 4.06 -17.53
N VAL A 178 -4.92 5.25 -18.11
CA VAL A 178 -4.72 5.40 -19.57
C VAL A 178 -3.45 4.66 -20.00
N LEU A 179 -2.33 4.83 -19.28
CA LEU A 179 -1.08 4.13 -19.58
C LEU A 179 -1.23 2.61 -19.48
N LEU A 180 -1.93 2.11 -18.47
CA LEU A 180 -2.21 0.68 -18.34
C LEU A 180 -3.08 0.17 -19.48
N LEU A 181 -4.11 0.90 -19.89
CA LEU A 181 -4.95 0.50 -21.03
C LEU A 181 -4.14 0.42 -22.35
N ILE A 182 -3.27 1.40 -22.61
CA ILE A 182 -2.36 1.36 -23.76
C ILE A 182 -1.45 0.12 -23.69
N ALA A 183 -0.90 -0.17 -22.52
CA ALA A 183 -0.04 -1.33 -22.30
C ALA A 183 -0.80 -2.66 -22.48
N VAL A 184 -2.05 -2.75 -22.00
CA VAL A 184 -2.96 -3.91 -22.20
C VAL A 184 -3.19 -4.14 -23.70
N VAL A 185 -3.62 -3.11 -24.43
CA VAL A 185 -3.85 -3.24 -25.89
C VAL A 185 -2.59 -3.75 -26.56
N ARG A 186 -1.42 -3.20 -26.24
CA ARG A 186 -0.15 -3.65 -26.83
C ARG A 186 0.19 -5.08 -26.46
N SER A 187 0.01 -5.46 -25.19
CA SER A 187 0.28 -6.82 -24.73
C SER A 187 -0.56 -7.84 -25.50
N LEU A 188 -1.85 -7.57 -25.68
CA LEU A 188 -2.80 -8.47 -26.34
C LEU A 188 -2.58 -8.59 -27.85
N THR A 189 -1.89 -7.63 -28.48
CA THR A 189 -1.51 -7.73 -29.90
C THR A 189 -0.26 -8.58 -30.15
N LEU A 190 0.42 -9.05 -29.11
CA LEU A 190 1.62 -9.88 -29.25
C LEU A 190 1.25 -11.33 -29.62
N PRO A 191 1.98 -11.98 -30.55
CA PRO A 191 1.78 -13.39 -30.87
C PRO A 191 1.93 -14.28 -29.61
N GLY A 192 0.94 -15.12 -29.33
CA GLY A 192 0.95 -16.02 -28.15
C GLY A 192 0.41 -15.40 -26.86
N ALA A 193 0.06 -14.11 -26.84
CA ALA A 193 -0.48 -13.42 -25.66
C ALA A 193 -1.80 -14.07 -25.14
N LEU A 194 -2.64 -14.60 -26.03
CA LEU A 194 -3.92 -15.23 -25.64
C LEU A 194 -3.75 -16.40 -24.68
N LYS A 195 -2.63 -17.14 -24.75
CA LYS A 195 -2.33 -18.21 -23.77
C LYS A 195 -2.14 -17.63 -22.36
N GLY A 196 -1.60 -16.43 -22.24
CA GLY A 196 -1.47 -15.74 -20.96
C GLY A 196 -2.81 -15.26 -20.41
N LEU A 197 -3.74 -14.83 -21.30
CA LEU A 197 -5.11 -14.52 -20.91
C LEU A 197 -5.86 -15.77 -20.45
N ASP A 198 -5.74 -16.86 -21.19
CA ASP A 198 -6.35 -18.14 -20.82
C ASP A 198 -5.84 -18.59 -19.45
N PHE A 199 -4.54 -18.58 -19.22
CA PHE A 199 -3.93 -18.88 -17.91
C PHE A 199 -4.50 -18.02 -16.77
N LEU A 200 -4.73 -16.72 -17.03
CA LEU A 200 -5.22 -15.79 -16.01
C LEU A 200 -6.73 -15.95 -15.72
N PHE A 201 -7.53 -16.33 -16.72
CA PHE A 201 -9.00 -16.36 -16.60
C PHE A 201 -9.61 -17.76 -16.65
N SER A 202 -8.82 -18.80 -16.90
CA SER A 202 -9.29 -20.20 -16.87
C SER A 202 -8.86 -20.85 -15.53
N PRO A 203 -9.75 -20.84 -14.50
CA PRO A 203 -9.37 -21.30 -13.18
C PRO A 203 -9.20 -22.83 -13.15
N ASN A 204 -8.06 -23.29 -12.67
CA ASN A 204 -7.91 -24.66 -12.21
C ASN A 204 -8.47 -24.75 -10.78
N PHE A 205 -9.72 -25.25 -10.66
CA PHE A 205 -10.43 -25.32 -9.38
C PHE A 205 -9.73 -26.20 -8.33
N SER A 206 -8.87 -27.15 -8.72
CA SER A 206 -8.09 -27.93 -7.77
C SER A 206 -7.14 -27.05 -6.93
N GLN A 207 -6.68 -25.94 -7.48
CA GLN A 207 -5.83 -24.98 -6.78
C GLN A 207 -6.59 -24.20 -5.68
N LEU A 208 -7.91 -24.16 -5.72
CA LEU A 208 -8.71 -23.60 -4.60
C LEU A 208 -8.67 -24.49 -3.35
N GLY A 209 -8.29 -25.76 -3.48
CA GLY A 209 -7.98 -26.64 -2.34
C GLY A 209 -6.63 -26.35 -1.69
N ASN A 210 -5.75 -25.58 -2.35
CA ASN A 210 -4.45 -25.22 -1.80
C ASN A 210 -4.58 -23.97 -0.90
N ILE A 211 -4.32 -24.14 0.39
CA ILE A 211 -4.38 -23.05 1.38
C ILE A 211 -3.44 -21.88 1.04
N GLU A 212 -2.32 -22.17 0.40
CA GLU A 212 -1.33 -21.16 0.01
C GLU A 212 -1.89 -20.15 -1.00
N THR A 213 -2.74 -20.61 -1.95
CA THR A 213 -3.45 -19.73 -2.89
C THR A 213 -4.28 -18.69 -2.14
N TRP A 214 -5.03 -19.11 -1.11
CA TRP A 214 -5.85 -18.20 -0.29
C TRP A 214 -5.01 -17.25 0.55
N LEU A 215 -3.95 -17.75 1.18
CA LEU A 215 -3.09 -16.92 2.03
C LEU A 215 -2.34 -15.87 1.22
N GLN A 216 -1.85 -16.23 0.04
CA GLN A 216 -1.21 -15.27 -0.86
C GLN A 216 -2.21 -14.26 -1.44
N ALA A 217 -3.43 -14.67 -1.72
CA ALA A 217 -4.50 -13.77 -2.15
C ALA A 217 -4.88 -12.77 -1.05
N LEU A 218 -5.00 -13.22 0.21
CA LEU A 218 -5.21 -12.37 1.38
C LEU A 218 -4.06 -11.37 1.55
N THR A 219 -2.82 -11.88 1.52
CA THR A 219 -1.62 -11.05 1.65
C THR A 219 -1.56 -9.98 0.55
N GLN A 220 -1.85 -10.35 -0.70
CA GLN A 220 -1.89 -9.41 -1.81
C GLN A 220 -2.97 -8.34 -1.60
N THR A 221 -4.16 -8.73 -1.17
CA THR A 221 -5.26 -7.80 -0.91
C THR A 221 -4.90 -6.81 0.21
N ALA A 222 -4.31 -7.30 1.30
CA ALA A 222 -3.90 -6.47 2.43
C ALA A 222 -2.81 -5.44 2.04
N TRP A 223 -1.85 -5.85 1.22
CA TRP A 223 -0.80 -4.98 0.71
C TRP A 223 -1.32 -3.93 -0.28
N SER A 224 -2.12 -4.37 -1.26
CA SER A 224 -2.54 -3.56 -2.40
C SER A 224 -3.46 -2.44 -1.97
N THR A 225 -4.50 -2.75 -1.20
CA THR A 225 -5.58 -1.81 -0.90
C THR A 225 -5.23 -0.75 0.15
N GLY A 226 -4.10 -0.90 0.84
CA GLY A 226 -3.74 -0.01 1.95
C GLY A 226 -4.62 -0.17 3.20
N ALA A 227 -5.41 -1.24 3.29
CA ALA A 227 -6.28 -1.51 4.43
C ALA A 227 -5.47 -1.96 5.65
N GLY A 228 -5.68 -1.32 6.79
CA GLY A 228 -4.92 -1.57 8.03
C GLY A 228 -3.68 -0.68 8.20
N TRP A 229 -3.40 0.23 7.26
CA TRP A 229 -2.21 1.10 7.30
C TRP A 229 -2.42 2.42 8.07
N GLY A 230 -3.66 2.81 8.32
CA GLY A 230 -4.00 4.14 8.83
C GLY A 230 -4.04 5.24 7.77
N LEU A 231 -3.80 4.89 6.51
CA LEU A 231 -3.79 5.84 5.39
C LEU A 231 -5.19 6.36 5.10
N MET A 232 -6.19 5.45 5.03
CA MET A 232 -7.57 5.85 4.77
C MET A 232 -8.17 6.60 5.96
N LEU A 233 -7.75 6.29 7.21
CA LEU A 233 -8.08 7.10 8.38
C LEU A 233 -7.56 8.52 8.21
N THR A 234 -6.30 8.69 7.79
CA THR A 234 -5.70 10.02 7.56
C THR A 234 -6.48 10.82 6.52
N TYR A 235 -6.92 10.19 5.44
CA TYR A 235 -7.78 10.85 4.45
C TYR A 235 -9.19 11.11 4.98
N GLY A 236 -9.69 10.27 5.88
CA GLY A 236 -10.93 10.47 6.62
C GLY A 236 -10.96 11.79 7.42
N VAL A 237 -9.80 12.22 7.95
CA VAL A 237 -9.66 13.53 8.63
C VAL A 237 -10.12 14.69 7.75
N TYR A 238 -9.86 14.60 6.45
CA TYR A 238 -10.17 15.63 5.44
C TYR A 238 -11.44 15.33 4.66
N SER A 239 -12.20 14.29 5.02
CA SER A 239 -13.45 13.92 4.36
C SER A 239 -14.58 14.92 4.68
N ARG A 240 -15.60 15.01 3.82
CA ARG A 240 -16.79 15.80 4.06
C ARG A 240 -17.66 15.19 5.15
N LYS A 241 -18.46 16.00 5.83
CA LYS A 241 -19.41 15.52 6.86
C LYS A 241 -20.43 14.49 6.30
N ASN A 242 -20.88 14.68 5.07
CA ASN A 242 -21.84 13.82 4.38
C ASN A 242 -21.20 12.68 3.56
N GLU A 243 -19.88 12.44 3.70
CA GLU A 243 -19.20 11.34 3.02
C GLU A 243 -19.77 10.00 3.48
N ASN A 244 -19.99 9.07 2.54
CA ASN A 244 -20.39 7.70 2.84
C ASN A 244 -19.16 6.78 2.91
N PRO A 245 -18.71 6.37 4.10
CA PRO A 245 -17.50 5.59 4.21
C PRO A 245 -17.56 4.26 3.47
N TYR A 246 -18.69 3.56 3.51
CA TYR A 246 -18.84 2.27 2.86
C TYR A 246 -18.78 2.38 1.32
N LEU A 247 -19.50 3.35 0.76
CA LEU A 247 -19.52 3.55 -0.69
C LEU A 247 -18.14 3.98 -1.21
N THR A 248 -17.49 4.91 -0.51
CA THR A 248 -16.14 5.37 -0.86
C THR A 248 -15.14 4.21 -0.79
N SER A 249 -15.11 3.44 0.30
CA SER A 249 -14.22 2.29 0.45
C SER A 249 -14.46 1.20 -0.59
N SER A 250 -15.73 0.93 -0.93
CA SER A 250 -16.06 0.00 -2.02
C SER A 250 -15.54 0.50 -3.37
N THR A 251 -15.74 1.78 -3.68
CA THR A 251 -15.21 2.37 -4.92
C THR A 251 -13.68 2.26 -5.00
N LEU A 252 -12.99 2.49 -3.88
CA LEU A 252 -11.54 2.36 -3.81
C LEU A 252 -11.07 0.92 -4.00
N GLY A 253 -11.68 -0.03 -3.31
CA GLY A 253 -11.32 -1.44 -3.42
C GLY A 253 -11.55 -2.00 -4.83
N PHE A 254 -12.66 -1.67 -5.47
CA PHE A 254 -12.89 -2.06 -6.87
C PHE A 254 -11.92 -1.37 -7.82
N GLY A 255 -11.63 -0.09 -7.62
CA GLY A 255 -10.67 0.64 -8.45
C GLY A 255 -9.24 0.10 -8.33
N ASP A 256 -8.81 -0.28 -7.13
CA ASP A 256 -7.54 -0.96 -6.90
C ASP A 256 -7.48 -2.31 -7.63
N ASN A 257 -8.53 -3.11 -7.50
CA ASN A 257 -8.62 -4.40 -8.19
C ASN A 257 -8.60 -4.27 -9.71
N ILE A 258 -9.27 -3.25 -10.27
CA ILE A 258 -9.22 -2.98 -11.71
C ILE A 258 -7.79 -2.62 -12.15
N ALA A 259 -7.08 -1.78 -11.40
CA ALA A 259 -5.70 -1.42 -11.72
C ALA A 259 -4.77 -2.65 -11.67
N ALA A 260 -4.88 -3.49 -10.63
CA ALA A 260 -4.13 -4.73 -10.49
C ALA A 260 -4.41 -5.71 -11.64
N LEU A 261 -5.68 -5.84 -12.03
CA LEU A 261 -6.09 -6.68 -13.17
C LEU A 261 -5.51 -6.17 -14.49
N LEU A 262 -5.57 -4.87 -14.78
CA LEU A 262 -4.96 -4.29 -15.98
C LEU A 262 -3.45 -4.53 -16.02
N ALA A 263 -2.77 -4.42 -14.88
CA ALA A 263 -1.35 -4.74 -14.78
C ALA A 263 -1.07 -6.22 -15.06
N ALA A 264 -1.88 -7.13 -14.51
CA ALA A 264 -1.74 -8.57 -14.77
C ALA A 264 -1.96 -8.91 -16.26
N VAL A 265 -2.98 -8.33 -16.89
CA VAL A 265 -3.28 -8.49 -18.32
C VAL A 265 -2.19 -7.83 -19.19
N THR A 266 -1.44 -6.87 -18.68
CA THR A 266 -0.26 -6.33 -19.35
C THR A 266 0.94 -7.27 -19.25
N VAL A 267 1.28 -7.71 -18.04
CA VAL A 267 2.54 -8.42 -17.77
C VAL A 267 2.46 -9.89 -18.18
N ILE A 268 1.44 -10.61 -17.73
CA ILE A 268 1.34 -12.08 -17.93
C ILE A 268 1.28 -12.44 -19.42
N PRO A 269 0.37 -11.88 -20.24
CA PRO A 269 0.36 -12.18 -21.67
C PRO A 269 1.65 -11.76 -22.39
N THR A 270 2.33 -10.68 -21.96
CA THR A 270 3.64 -10.29 -22.53
C THR A 270 4.70 -11.35 -22.27
N VAL A 271 4.75 -11.91 -21.05
CA VAL A 271 5.69 -13.00 -20.70
C VAL A 271 5.38 -14.27 -21.50
N PHE A 272 4.10 -14.65 -21.64
CA PHE A 272 3.71 -15.77 -22.47
C PHE A 272 4.06 -15.57 -23.95
N ALA A 273 3.87 -14.37 -24.46
CA ALA A 273 4.24 -14.02 -25.84
C ALA A 273 5.76 -14.12 -26.08
N PHE A 274 6.57 -13.71 -25.12
CA PHE A 274 8.03 -13.81 -25.19
C PHE A 274 8.51 -15.27 -25.32
N PHE A 275 7.86 -16.20 -24.63
CA PHE A 275 8.18 -17.64 -24.73
C PHE A 275 7.33 -18.40 -25.76
N ALA A 276 6.54 -17.71 -26.57
CA ALA A 276 5.71 -18.33 -27.59
C ALA A 276 6.57 -19.14 -28.58
N GLY A 277 6.15 -20.38 -28.88
CA GLY A 277 6.89 -21.27 -29.75
C GLY A 277 8.04 -22.04 -29.11
N GLN A 278 8.33 -21.83 -27.80
CA GLN A 278 9.30 -22.62 -27.05
C GLN A 278 8.59 -23.78 -26.34
N ASN A 279 9.21 -24.96 -26.33
CA ASN A 279 8.77 -26.05 -25.49
C ASN A 279 8.88 -25.63 -24.01
N MET A 280 7.89 -26.03 -23.18
CA MET A 280 7.83 -25.68 -21.74
C MET A 280 7.62 -24.16 -21.46
N ALA A 281 6.88 -23.47 -22.33
CA ALA A 281 6.63 -22.03 -22.18
C ALA A 281 6.05 -21.64 -20.82
N GLN A 282 5.14 -22.44 -20.26
CA GLN A 282 4.53 -22.16 -18.95
C GLN A 282 5.53 -22.29 -17.78
N GLU A 283 6.42 -23.27 -17.79
CA GLU A 283 7.46 -23.45 -16.78
C GLU A 283 8.43 -22.26 -16.77
N LYS A 284 8.88 -21.84 -17.96
CA LYS A 284 9.74 -20.65 -18.11
C LYS A 284 9.05 -19.38 -17.64
N VAL A 285 7.75 -19.22 -17.87
CA VAL A 285 6.97 -18.09 -17.35
C VAL A 285 7.00 -18.11 -15.82
N LEU A 286 6.77 -19.26 -15.18
CA LEU A 286 6.82 -19.38 -13.73
C LEU A 286 8.21 -19.08 -13.17
N ASP A 287 9.28 -19.49 -13.85
CA ASP A 287 10.67 -19.18 -13.43
C ASP A 287 10.97 -17.68 -13.47
N VAL A 288 10.50 -16.98 -14.48
CA VAL A 288 10.58 -15.51 -14.53
C VAL A 288 9.84 -14.88 -13.36
N MET A 289 8.64 -15.37 -13.06
CA MET A 289 7.81 -14.84 -11.97
C MET A 289 8.39 -15.14 -10.57
N LYS A 290 9.25 -16.16 -10.42
CA LYS A 290 9.95 -16.47 -9.16
C LYS A 290 11.11 -15.53 -8.83
N GLN A 291 11.53 -14.65 -9.74
CA GLN A 291 12.68 -13.74 -9.55
C GLN A 291 12.48 -12.61 -8.53
N GLY A 292 11.35 -12.58 -7.84
CA GLY A 292 10.99 -11.49 -6.92
C GLY A 292 10.46 -10.25 -7.63
N ASN A 293 10.07 -9.24 -6.85
CA ASN A 293 9.49 -8.01 -7.40
C ASN A 293 10.51 -7.21 -8.22
N GLU A 294 11.72 -7.01 -7.66
CA GLU A 294 12.81 -6.26 -8.28
C GLU A 294 13.34 -6.99 -9.52
N GLY A 295 13.47 -8.32 -9.42
CA GLY A 295 13.93 -9.16 -10.53
C GLY A 295 12.99 -9.08 -11.73
N LEU A 296 11.69 -9.26 -11.49
CA LEU A 296 10.68 -9.12 -12.55
C LEU A 296 10.72 -7.70 -13.16
N THR A 297 10.66 -6.66 -12.32
CA THR A 297 10.44 -5.29 -12.77
C THR A 297 11.68 -4.67 -13.43
N PHE A 298 12.85 -4.82 -12.81
CA PHE A 298 14.05 -4.09 -13.22
C PHE A 298 15.02 -4.90 -14.09
N LYS A 299 14.85 -6.23 -14.13
CA LYS A 299 15.67 -7.10 -14.98
C LYS A 299 14.86 -7.70 -16.13
N TRP A 300 13.73 -8.39 -15.81
CA TRP A 300 12.96 -9.11 -16.81
C TRP A 300 12.09 -8.22 -17.71
N ILE A 301 11.38 -7.25 -17.17
CA ILE A 301 10.54 -6.36 -17.97
C ILE A 301 11.36 -5.65 -19.07
N PRO A 302 12.55 -5.06 -18.82
CA PRO A 302 13.40 -4.54 -19.89
C PRO A 302 13.80 -5.60 -20.93
N THR A 303 14.13 -6.83 -20.49
CA THR A 303 14.46 -7.95 -21.38
C THR A 303 13.27 -8.32 -22.27
N LEU A 304 12.07 -8.40 -21.72
CA LEU A 304 10.85 -8.74 -22.45
C LEU A 304 10.57 -7.70 -23.55
N PHE A 305 10.60 -6.43 -23.19
CA PHE A 305 10.35 -5.35 -24.15
C PHE A 305 11.45 -5.20 -25.21
N SER A 306 12.68 -5.65 -24.95
CA SER A 306 13.76 -5.62 -25.95
C SER A 306 13.47 -6.47 -27.19
N LYS A 307 12.58 -7.45 -27.09
CA LYS A 307 12.17 -8.34 -28.19
C LYS A 307 10.86 -7.93 -28.86
N VAL A 308 10.24 -6.86 -28.39
CA VAL A 308 8.95 -6.37 -28.90
C VAL A 308 9.18 -5.18 -29.86
N PRO A 309 8.52 -5.11 -31.04
CA PRO A 309 8.57 -3.93 -31.90
C PRO A 309 8.16 -2.67 -31.12
N SER A 310 8.93 -1.59 -31.25
CA SER A 310 8.77 -0.34 -30.50
C SER A 310 8.87 -0.50 -28.97
N GLY A 311 9.55 -1.55 -28.50
CA GLY A 311 9.62 -1.91 -27.08
C GLY A 311 10.16 -0.81 -26.18
N ASN A 312 11.10 0.04 -26.65
CA ASN A 312 11.61 1.17 -25.87
C ASN A 312 10.50 2.18 -25.50
N PHE A 313 9.58 2.45 -26.42
CA PHE A 313 8.43 3.32 -26.18
C PHE A 313 7.51 2.72 -25.11
N PHE A 314 7.14 1.44 -25.24
CA PHE A 314 6.28 0.76 -24.27
C PHE A 314 6.96 0.55 -22.91
N LEU A 315 8.27 0.32 -22.88
CA LEU A 315 9.04 0.27 -21.65
C LEU A 315 9.05 1.62 -20.92
N ALA A 316 9.17 2.73 -21.67
CA ALA A 316 9.06 4.07 -21.11
C ALA A 316 7.66 4.33 -20.51
N LEU A 317 6.59 3.93 -21.22
CA LEU A 317 5.21 4.03 -20.70
C LEU A 317 5.02 3.18 -19.44
N PHE A 318 5.59 1.97 -19.38
CA PHE A 318 5.53 1.10 -18.22
C PHE A 318 6.21 1.73 -17.00
N PHE A 319 7.45 2.24 -17.14
CA PHE A 319 8.13 2.90 -16.04
C PHE A 319 7.50 4.23 -15.65
N LEU A 320 6.89 4.96 -16.59
CA LEU A 320 6.10 6.15 -16.28
C LEU A 320 4.86 5.80 -15.45
N ALA A 321 4.14 4.75 -15.83
CA ALA A 321 3.01 4.24 -15.06
C ALA A 321 3.45 3.82 -13.64
N LEU A 322 4.59 3.12 -13.54
CA LEU A 322 5.17 2.72 -12.27
C LEU A 322 5.56 3.93 -11.40
N CYS A 323 6.11 5.00 -11.99
CA CYS A 323 6.37 6.26 -11.29
C CYS A 323 5.08 6.89 -10.76
N PHE A 324 4.02 6.94 -11.57
CA PHE A 324 2.73 7.51 -11.14
C PHE A 324 2.11 6.72 -9.98
N ALA A 325 2.14 5.39 -10.06
CA ALA A 325 1.72 4.51 -8.97
C ALA A 325 2.56 4.69 -7.71
N ALA A 326 3.89 4.79 -7.85
CA ALA A 326 4.79 5.01 -6.73
C ALA A 326 4.53 6.35 -6.03
N PHE A 327 4.43 7.44 -6.79
CA PHE A 327 4.19 8.77 -6.23
C PHE A 327 2.81 8.91 -5.59
N SER A 328 1.76 8.36 -6.19
CA SER A 328 0.41 8.45 -5.62
C SER A 328 0.32 7.81 -4.23
N SER A 329 0.96 6.66 -4.03
CA SER A 329 1.03 5.99 -2.73
C SER A 329 2.00 6.70 -1.77
N LEU A 330 3.15 7.18 -2.25
CA LEU A 330 4.12 7.92 -1.44
C LEU A 330 3.52 9.20 -0.82
N ILE A 331 2.74 9.94 -1.59
CA ILE A 331 2.03 11.14 -1.14
C ILE A 331 1.15 10.82 0.08
N SER A 332 0.45 9.69 0.06
CA SER A 332 -0.44 9.26 1.14
C SER A 332 0.32 8.92 2.42
N GLN A 333 1.45 8.23 2.28
CA GLN A 333 2.31 7.84 3.40
C GLN A 333 2.95 9.08 4.05
N LEU A 334 3.51 10.00 3.25
CA LEU A 334 4.08 11.25 3.74
C LEU A 334 3.03 12.13 4.42
N GLU A 335 1.78 12.17 3.93
CA GLU A 335 0.69 12.91 4.56
C GLU A 335 0.30 12.32 5.91
N LEU A 336 0.23 10.98 6.04
CA LEU A 336 -0.04 10.33 7.33
C LEU A 336 0.98 10.76 8.38
N ILE A 337 2.27 10.67 8.06
CA ILE A 337 3.35 11.02 8.98
C ILE A 337 3.28 12.53 9.32
N SER A 338 3.07 13.38 8.32
CA SER A 338 2.96 14.83 8.52
C SER A 338 1.75 15.19 9.38
N ARG A 339 0.63 14.47 9.24
CA ARG A 339 -0.58 14.67 10.03
C ARG A 339 -0.33 14.44 11.52
N ILE A 340 0.43 13.40 11.88
CA ILE A 340 0.79 13.12 13.26
C ILE A 340 1.51 14.32 13.89
N PHE A 341 2.48 14.91 13.19
CA PHE A 341 3.18 16.10 13.66
C PHE A 341 2.27 17.33 13.72
N MET A 342 1.33 17.48 12.79
CA MET A 342 0.37 18.58 12.84
C MET A 342 -0.60 18.45 14.03
N ASP A 343 -0.95 17.24 14.44
CA ASP A 343 -1.79 17.00 15.63
C ASP A 343 -1.11 17.41 16.95
N THR A 344 0.23 17.58 16.94
CA THR A 344 0.97 18.18 18.09
C THR A 344 1.06 19.70 18.03
N GLY A 345 0.35 20.35 17.09
CA GLY A 345 0.33 21.82 16.93
C GLY A 345 1.37 22.37 15.96
N LEU A 346 2.19 21.54 15.31
CA LEU A 346 3.13 22.02 14.30
C LEU A 346 2.39 22.48 13.03
N THR A 347 2.94 23.53 12.41
CA THR A 347 2.44 23.95 11.08
C THR A 347 2.79 22.90 10.03
N ARG A 348 1.96 22.80 8.98
CA ARG A 348 2.21 21.88 7.84
C ARG A 348 3.62 22.00 7.29
N LYS A 349 4.10 23.24 7.10
CA LYS A 349 5.46 23.48 6.59
C LYS A 349 6.53 22.82 7.45
N LYS A 350 6.50 23.03 8.76
CA LYS A 350 7.44 22.42 9.71
C LYS A 350 7.31 20.90 9.73
N ALA A 351 6.07 20.38 9.75
CA ALA A 351 5.81 18.94 9.74
C ALA A 351 6.39 18.27 8.49
N VAL A 352 6.11 18.81 7.30
CA VAL A 352 6.62 18.26 6.02
C VAL A 352 8.15 18.33 5.94
N THR A 353 8.78 19.42 6.43
CA THR A 353 10.25 19.50 6.45
C THR A 353 10.87 18.45 7.37
N ILE A 354 10.32 18.27 8.58
CA ILE A 354 10.80 17.22 9.51
C ILE A 354 10.65 15.85 8.89
N VAL A 355 9.47 15.55 8.32
CA VAL A 355 9.16 14.26 7.70
C VAL A 355 10.06 14.00 6.50
N GLY A 356 10.25 14.98 5.62
CA GLY A 356 11.12 14.83 4.46
C GLY A 356 12.58 14.57 4.85
N THR A 357 13.10 15.33 5.83
CA THR A 357 14.46 15.11 6.36
C THR A 357 14.59 13.72 6.98
N ALA A 358 13.64 13.31 7.82
CA ALA A 358 13.65 11.99 8.44
C ALA A 358 13.56 10.86 7.41
N CYS A 359 12.64 10.96 6.43
CA CYS A 359 12.51 9.98 5.37
C CYS A 359 13.79 9.87 4.53
N PHE A 360 14.42 11.00 4.21
CA PHE A 360 15.68 10.97 3.48
C PHE A 360 16.79 10.27 4.29
N VAL A 361 17.05 10.71 5.51
CA VAL A 361 18.14 10.17 6.33
C VAL A 361 17.93 8.70 6.68
N LEU A 362 16.70 8.34 7.11
CA LEU A 362 16.39 6.97 7.54
C LEU A 362 16.17 6.00 6.36
N GLY A 363 15.97 6.52 5.15
CA GLY A 363 15.92 5.70 3.93
C GLY A 363 17.29 5.37 3.34
N ILE A 364 18.37 6.10 3.69
CA ILE A 364 19.72 5.86 3.16
C ILE A 364 20.17 4.40 3.33
N PRO A 365 20.03 3.74 4.50
CA PRO A 365 20.42 2.34 4.65
C PRO A 365 19.76 1.39 3.63
N SER A 366 18.48 1.63 3.32
CA SER A 366 17.76 0.87 2.28
C SER A 366 18.25 1.21 0.86
N ALA A 367 18.70 2.44 0.62
CA ALA A 367 19.20 2.87 -0.69
C ALA A 367 20.58 2.26 -1.01
N VAL A 368 21.44 2.08 0.01
CA VAL A 368 22.81 1.56 -0.17
C VAL A 368 22.92 0.05 0.03
N SER A 369 21.89 -0.62 0.56
CA SER A 369 21.90 -2.05 0.86
C SER A 369 20.59 -2.74 0.53
N ILE A 370 20.57 -3.49 -0.56
CA ILE A 370 19.42 -4.36 -0.92
C ILE A 370 19.10 -5.36 0.20
N GLY A 371 20.12 -5.83 0.91
CA GLY A 371 19.91 -6.73 2.03
C GLY A 371 19.18 -6.08 3.21
N PHE A 372 19.48 -4.81 3.50
CA PHE A 372 18.76 -4.03 4.51
C PHE A 372 17.33 -3.72 4.04
N PHE A 373 17.18 -3.28 2.78
CA PHE A 373 15.89 -3.06 2.15
C PHE A 373 14.97 -4.28 2.29
N ASN A 374 15.43 -5.47 1.88
CA ASN A 374 14.65 -6.70 1.94
C ASN A 374 14.25 -7.09 3.38
N ASN A 375 15.14 -6.84 4.36
CA ASN A 375 14.79 -7.07 5.77
C ASN A 375 13.69 -6.12 6.24
N GLN A 376 13.76 -4.83 5.89
CA GLN A 376 12.74 -3.85 6.25
C GLN A 376 11.39 -4.13 5.58
N ASP A 377 11.41 -4.50 4.30
CA ASP A 377 10.20 -4.90 3.56
C ASP A 377 9.53 -6.14 4.20
N TRP A 378 10.32 -7.13 4.60
CA TRP A 378 9.84 -8.31 5.33
C TRP A 378 9.22 -7.94 6.68
N VAL A 379 9.96 -7.24 7.54
CA VAL A 379 9.55 -6.97 8.92
C VAL A 379 8.32 -6.06 8.97
N TRP A 380 8.35 -4.94 8.27
CA TRP A 380 7.28 -3.94 8.35
C TRP A 380 6.11 -4.27 7.44
N GLY A 381 6.35 -5.03 6.39
CA GLY A 381 5.28 -5.62 5.59
C GLY A 381 4.37 -6.55 6.40
N LEU A 382 4.95 -7.40 7.22
CA LEU A 382 4.20 -8.21 8.20
C LEU A 382 3.58 -7.34 9.30
N GLY A 383 4.27 -6.25 9.69
CA GLY A 383 3.77 -5.29 10.67
C GLY A 383 2.40 -4.69 10.33
N LEU A 384 2.06 -4.63 9.04
CA LEU A 384 0.74 -4.20 8.57
C LEU A 384 -0.40 -5.09 9.09
N MET A 385 -0.14 -6.37 9.27
CA MET A 385 -1.14 -7.30 9.79
C MET A 385 -1.47 -6.99 11.24
N VAL A 386 -0.44 -6.68 12.04
CA VAL A 386 -0.61 -6.24 13.43
C VAL A 386 -1.32 -4.89 13.46
N SER A 387 -0.99 -3.97 12.55
CA SER A 387 -1.71 -2.70 12.41
C SER A 387 -3.19 -2.91 12.14
N GLY A 388 -3.54 -3.79 11.20
CA GLY A 388 -4.92 -4.18 10.90
C GLY A 388 -5.63 -4.76 12.13
N SER A 389 -4.93 -5.59 12.93
CA SER A 389 -5.49 -6.17 14.17
C SER A 389 -5.87 -5.10 15.21
N PHE A 390 -5.11 -4.01 15.28
CA PHE A 390 -5.44 -2.92 16.21
C PHE A 390 -6.71 -2.16 15.81
N PHE A 391 -6.97 -1.99 14.51
CA PHE A 391 -8.26 -1.46 14.05
C PHE A 391 -9.42 -2.40 14.39
N ILE A 392 -9.24 -3.70 14.22
CA ILE A 392 -10.24 -4.70 14.60
C ILE A 392 -10.48 -4.65 16.11
N PHE A 393 -9.42 -4.63 16.91
CA PHE A 393 -9.51 -4.51 18.37
C PHE A 393 -10.26 -3.23 18.78
N LEU A 394 -10.00 -2.10 18.13
CA LEU A 394 -10.71 -0.84 18.39
C LEU A 394 -12.23 -1.03 18.20
N VAL A 395 -12.64 -1.64 17.08
CA VAL A 395 -14.06 -1.89 16.81
C VAL A 395 -14.67 -2.86 17.79
N LEU A 396 -13.95 -3.94 18.14
CA LEU A 396 -14.41 -4.93 19.14
C LEU A 396 -14.62 -4.27 20.52
N LYS A 397 -13.72 -3.37 20.91
CA LYS A 397 -13.80 -2.66 22.21
C LYS A 397 -14.97 -1.69 22.28
N ILE A 398 -15.36 -1.05 21.18
CA ILE A 398 -16.55 -0.18 21.10
C ILE A 398 -17.83 -1.01 21.02
N GLY A 399 -17.74 -2.20 20.44
CA GLY A 399 -18.83 -3.08 20.04
C GLY A 399 -19.16 -2.93 18.54
N PRO A 400 -19.05 -4.00 17.73
CA PRO A 400 -19.21 -3.94 16.28
C PRO A 400 -20.54 -3.33 15.82
N ARG A 401 -21.66 -3.73 16.48
CA ARG A 401 -22.97 -3.16 16.19
C ARG A 401 -23.02 -1.65 16.45
N LYS A 402 -22.55 -1.19 17.62
CA LYS A 402 -22.51 0.23 17.96
C LYS A 402 -21.62 1.00 16.99
N PHE A 403 -20.46 0.47 16.65
CA PHE A 403 -19.55 1.08 15.66
C PHE A 403 -20.25 1.25 14.31
N ARG A 404 -20.91 0.20 13.80
CA ARG A 404 -21.62 0.22 12.52
C ARG A 404 -22.77 1.24 12.52
N GLU A 405 -23.58 1.30 13.58
CA GLU A 405 -24.78 2.12 13.63
C GLU A 405 -24.48 3.61 13.90
N GLU A 406 -23.51 3.91 14.81
CA GLU A 406 -23.25 5.28 15.28
C GLU A 406 -22.03 5.96 14.61
N ILE A 407 -21.06 5.19 14.10
CA ILE A 407 -19.80 5.73 13.59
C ILE A 407 -19.71 5.61 12.07
N MET A 408 -20.05 4.43 11.52
CA MET A 408 -20.01 4.22 10.08
C MET A 408 -21.20 4.83 9.34
N THR A 409 -22.35 4.95 10.00
CA THR A 409 -23.57 5.43 9.38
C THR A 409 -23.78 6.91 9.65
N SER A 410 -23.90 7.72 8.59
CA SER A 410 -24.31 9.12 8.71
C SER A 410 -25.82 9.28 8.48
N PRO A 411 -26.47 10.29 9.10
CA PRO A 411 -27.88 10.59 8.84
C PRO A 411 -28.17 10.74 7.34
N GLY A 412 -29.28 10.15 6.87
CA GLY A 412 -29.69 10.24 5.46
C GLY A 412 -28.96 9.31 4.48
N GLN A 413 -28.04 8.47 4.91
CA GLN A 413 -27.38 7.48 4.04
C GLN A 413 -28.34 6.38 3.60
N LYS A 414 -28.49 6.23 2.26
CA LYS A 414 -29.33 5.17 1.65
C LYS A 414 -28.59 3.82 1.62
N ILE A 415 -27.28 3.81 1.36
CA ILE A 415 -26.45 2.61 1.27
C ILE A 415 -25.63 2.47 2.54
N LYS A 416 -25.86 1.39 3.28
CA LYS A 416 -25.24 1.11 4.59
C LYS A 416 -24.67 -0.29 4.59
N MET A 417 -23.62 -0.50 5.39
CA MET A 417 -23.09 -1.83 5.65
C MET A 417 -24.06 -2.64 6.52
N GLY A 418 -24.35 -3.86 6.11
CA GLY A 418 -25.32 -4.73 6.78
C GLY A 418 -24.78 -5.39 8.05
N ARG A 419 -25.62 -6.19 8.75
CA ARG A 419 -25.25 -6.93 9.96
C ARG A 419 -24.11 -7.96 9.75
N ALA A 420 -23.87 -8.37 8.52
CA ALA A 420 -22.73 -9.23 8.17
C ALA A 420 -21.37 -8.63 8.61
N PHE A 421 -21.28 -7.30 8.65
CA PHE A 421 -20.09 -6.60 9.17
C PHE A 421 -19.78 -6.99 10.63
N ASP A 422 -20.79 -7.12 11.46
CA ASP A 422 -20.61 -7.42 12.88
C ASP A 422 -19.94 -8.81 13.03
N TYR A 423 -20.37 -9.81 12.27
CA TYR A 423 -19.76 -11.15 12.23
C TYR A 423 -18.38 -11.17 11.57
N LEU A 424 -18.19 -10.38 10.52
CA LEU A 424 -16.87 -10.22 9.88
C LEU A 424 -15.82 -9.74 10.90
N VAL A 425 -16.14 -8.68 11.66
CA VAL A 425 -15.21 -8.12 12.65
C VAL A 425 -15.01 -9.04 13.86
N MET A 426 -16.08 -9.74 14.31
CA MET A 426 -15.99 -10.62 15.48
C MET A 426 -15.22 -11.92 15.20
N PHE A 427 -15.33 -12.49 14.00
CA PHE A 427 -14.82 -13.82 13.74
C PHE A 427 -13.88 -13.87 12.53
N PHE A 428 -14.30 -13.40 11.36
CA PHE A 428 -13.55 -13.60 10.11
C PHE A 428 -12.24 -12.81 10.07
N LEU A 429 -12.27 -11.53 10.39
CA LEU A 429 -11.07 -10.71 10.35
C LEU A 429 -10.01 -11.17 11.36
N PRO A 430 -10.33 -11.47 12.63
CA PRO A 430 -9.36 -12.06 13.57
C PRO A 430 -8.82 -13.41 13.10
N LEU A 431 -9.69 -14.29 12.58
CA LEU A 431 -9.27 -15.60 12.07
C LEU A 431 -8.28 -15.47 10.89
N GLN A 432 -8.57 -14.59 9.93
CA GLN A 432 -7.69 -14.33 8.80
C GLN A 432 -6.32 -13.81 9.24
N LEU A 433 -6.28 -12.90 10.21
CA LEU A 433 -5.03 -12.38 10.77
C LEU A 433 -4.20 -13.48 11.42
N VAL A 434 -4.82 -14.29 12.27
CA VAL A 434 -4.14 -15.40 12.96
C VAL A 434 -3.64 -16.41 11.93
N ALA A 435 -4.49 -16.84 10.99
CA ALA A 435 -4.12 -17.79 9.96
C ALA A 435 -2.93 -17.31 9.12
N MET A 436 -2.92 -16.02 8.76
CA MET A 436 -1.85 -15.44 7.97
C MET A 436 -0.54 -15.33 8.76
N LEU A 437 -0.56 -14.88 10.00
CA LEU A 437 0.63 -14.81 10.85
C LEU A 437 1.22 -16.21 11.13
N VAL A 438 0.36 -17.18 11.45
CA VAL A 438 0.78 -18.57 11.68
C VAL A 438 1.42 -19.14 10.41
N TRP A 439 0.80 -18.93 9.25
CA TRP A 439 1.35 -19.40 7.98
C TRP A 439 2.71 -18.75 7.66
N TRP A 440 2.85 -17.43 7.84
CA TRP A 440 4.08 -16.72 7.58
C TRP A 440 5.22 -17.21 8.48
N PHE A 441 4.92 -17.46 9.75
CA PHE A 441 5.91 -17.99 10.69
C PHE A 441 6.29 -19.43 10.37
N TRP A 442 5.30 -20.23 9.95
CA TRP A 442 5.53 -21.60 9.50
C TRP A 442 6.36 -21.65 8.21
N ASP A 443 6.09 -20.78 7.25
CA ASP A 443 6.84 -20.66 6.00
C ASP A 443 8.31 -20.25 6.28
N ALA A 444 8.54 -19.28 7.15
CA ALA A 444 9.88 -18.91 7.58
C ALA A 444 10.64 -20.05 8.27
N TYR A 445 9.95 -20.82 9.14
CA TYR A 445 10.50 -22.01 9.75
C TYR A 445 10.87 -23.08 8.73
N LYS A 446 10.01 -23.35 7.75
CA LYS A 446 10.29 -24.32 6.70
C LYS A 446 11.45 -23.92 5.79
N THR A 447 11.58 -22.63 5.51
CA THR A 447 12.58 -22.10 4.59
C THR A 447 13.99 -22.17 5.21
N ASP A 448 14.13 -21.89 6.51
CA ASP A 448 15.41 -21.94 7.22
C ASP A 448 15.20 -22.41 8.66
N PRO A 449 15.08 -23.74 8.91
CA PRO A 449 14.82 -24.30 10.24
C PRO A 449 15.91 -23.99 11.28
N GLU A 450 17.14 -23.75 10.85
CA GLU A 450 18.26 -23.50 11.77
C GLU A 450 18.28 -22.05 12.25
N ASN A 451 17.88 -21.09 11.38
CA ASN A 451 17.99 -19.67 11.67
C ASN A 451 16.64 -18.96 11.84
N TRP A 452 15.51 -19.66 11.83
CA TRP A 452 14.18 -19.02 11.87
C TRP A 452 13.93 -18.12 13.09
N LEU A 453 14.62 -18.36 14.23
CA LEU A 453 14.58 -17.51 15.43
C LEU A 453 15.79 -16.58 15.57
N ASN A 454 16.75 -16.62 14.66
CA ASN A 454 17.93 -15.78 14.73
C ASN A 454 17.56 -14.31 14.44
N ILE A 455 17.72 -13.43 15.44
CA ILE A 455 17.35 -12.01 15.34
C ILE A 455 18.15 -11.23 14.29
N PHE A 456 19.29 -11.74 13.86
CA PHE A 456 20.15 -11.13 12.84
C PHE A 456 20.00 -11.76 11.45
N ALA A 457 19.28 -12.88 11.35
CA ALA A 457 19.03 -13.53 10.07
C ALA A 457 17.91 -12.79 9.29
N LYS A 458 18.17 -12.57 8.01
CA LYS A 458 17.18 -11.96 7.10
C LYS A 458 16.00 -12.91 6.89
N GLY A 459 14.79 -12.39 6.97
CA GLY A 459 13.58 -13.18 6.75
C GLY A 459 13.19 -14.11 7.90
N SER A 460 13.91 -14.07 9.04
CA SER A 460 13.58 -14.89 10.20
C SER A 460 12.40 -14.34 10.99
N VAL A 461 11.70 -15.22 11.69
CA VAL A 461 10.70 -14.84 12.72
C VAL A 461 11.36 -14.07 13.85
N GLY A 462 12.59 -14.47 14.23
CA GLY A 462 13.35 -13.82 15.28
C GLY A 462 13.56 -12.32 15.03
N THR A 463 13.97 -11.91 13.83
CA THR A 463 14.14 -10.49 13.48
C THR A 463 12.83 -9.72 13.55
N VAL A 464 11.71 -10.34 13.12
CA VAL A 464 10.38 -9.74 13.15
C VAL A 464 9.93 -9.49 14.59
N LEU A 465 9.94 -10.53 15.42
CA LEU A 465 9.50 -10.44 16.82
C LEU A 465 10.37 -9.49 17.64
N PHE A 466 11.68 -9.46 17.38
CA PHE A 466 12.59 -8.52 18.03
C PHE A 466 12.25 -7.06 17.68
N GLN A 467 12.15 -6.72 16.39
CA GLN A 467 11.90 -5.35 15.97
C GLN A 467 10.50 -4.87 16.42
N TRP A 468 9.46 -5.71 16.28
CA TRP A 468 8.12 -5.37 16.77
C TRP A 468 8.07 -5.27 18.30
N GLY A 469 8.73 -6.20 19.01
CA GLY A 469 8.79 -6.19 20.47
C GLY A 469 9.41 -4.91 21.01
N VAL A 470 10.56 -4.51 20.43
CA VAL A 470 11.21 -3.23 20.78
C VAL A 470 10.28 -2.05 20.51
N ALA A 471 9.67 -1.99 19.33
CA ALA A 471 8.76 -0.89 18.97
C ALA A 471 7.56 -0.83 19.95
N ILE A 472 6.88 -1.96 20.22
CA ILE A 472 5.73 -2.02 21.11
C ILE A 472 6.11 -1.61 22.54
N VAL A 473 7.22 -2.12 23.08
CA VAL A 473 7.69 -1.76 24.42
C VAL A 473 7.98 -0.27 24.51
N VAL A 474 8.69 0.29 23.55
CA VAL A 474 8.99 1.73 23.51
C VAL A 474 7.68 2.53 23.47
N PHE A 475 6.70 2.17 22.65
CA PHE A 475 5.46 2.94 22.53
C PHE A 475 4.57 2.81 23.80
N ILE A 476 4.58 1.67 24.48
CA ILE A 476 3.89 1.51 25.75
C ILE A 476 4.54 2.37 26.84
N VAL A 477 5.88 2.32 26.97
CA VAL A 477 6.62 3.09 27.98
C VAL A 477 6.44 4.60 27.75
N PHE A 478 6.53 5.06 26.52
CA PHE A 478 6.38 6.48 26.18
C PHE A 478 4.94 6.91 25.92
N ASN A 479 3.94 6.04 26.09
CA ASN A 479 2.54 6.36 25.78
C ASN A 479 2.04 7.63 26.49
N LYS A 480 2.37 7.79 27.80
CA LYS A 480 1.99 9.00 28.57
C LYS A 480 2.63 10.28 28.00
N LEU A 481 3.88 10.20 27.55
CA LEU A 481 4.58 11.34 26.95
C LEU A 481 3.97 11.72 25.58
N ILE A 482 3.66 10.72 24.77
CA ILE A 482 3.02 10.89 23.46
C ILE A 482 1.64 11.55 23.64
N THR A 483 0.83 11.02 24.55
CA THR A 483 -0.54 11.52 24.79
C THR A 483 -0.58 12.90 25.41
N LYS A 484 0.43 13.29 26.18
CA LYS A 484 0.52 14.64 26.79
C LYS A 484 0.61 15.76 25.72
N LYS A 485 1.18 15.47 24.56
CA LYS A 485 1.36 16.45 23.46
C LYS A 485 0.17 16.48 22.49
N LEU A 486 -0.76 15.54 22.59
CA LEU A 486 -1.92 15.45 21.73
C LEU A 486 -3.15 16.04 22.43
N ASP A 487 -3.85 16.93 21.76
CA ASP A 487 -5.13 17.44 22.23
C ASP A 487 -6.22 16.41 21.92
N PHE A 488 -6.85 15.87 22.96
CA PHE A 488 -7.95 14.89 22.86
C PHE A 488 -9.34 15.52 23.03
N GLU A 489 -9.40 16.83 23.42
CA GLU A 489 -10.66 17.48 23.79
C GLU A 489 -11.36 18.20 22.63
N GLN A 490 -10.70 18.47 21.55
CA GLN A 490 -11.34 19.06 20.37
C GLN A 490 -12.19 18.01 19.62
N GLY A 491 -13.36 17.73 20.16
CA GLY A 491 -14.50 17.23 19.39
C GLY A 491 -15.03 18.33 18.45
N ASP A 492 -15.83 17.95 17.47
CA ASP A 492 -16.42 18.84 16.45
C ASP A 492 -16.94 20.14 17.08
N PRO A 493 -16.49 21.35 16.64
CA PRO A 493 -17.02 22.61 17.12
C PRO A 493 -18.52 22.82 16.87
N GLY A 494 -19.19 21.87 16.23
CA GLY A 494 -20.61 21.91 15.88
C GLY A 494 -21.56 21.22 16.86
N GLU A 495 -21.10 20.48 17.88
CA GLU A 495 -22.02 19.77 18.82
C GLU A 495 -22.40 20.61 20.08
N ASN A 496 -21.86 21.79 20.29
CA ASN A 496 -22.11 22.59 21.49
C ASN A 496 -23.24 23.67 21.35
N HIS A 497 -24.13 23.55 20.41
CA HIS A 497 -25.31 24.43 20.37
C HIS A 497 -26.57 23.67 19.99
N VAL A 498 -27.08 22.78 20.86
CA VAL A 498 -28.50 22.53 21.13
C VAL A 498 -28.60 21.98 22.55
N ALA A 499 -28.80 22.87 23.50
CA ALA A 499 -29.41 22.62 24.77
C ALA A 499 -30.78 23.30 24.76
#